data_c983f2900ab2bd22b00b6a4fffcd24c0
#
_entry.id   c983f2900ab2bd22b00b6a4fffcd24c0
#
_cell.length_a   1.000
_cell.length_b   1.000
_cell.length_c   1.000
_cell.angle_alpha   90.00
_cell.angle_beta   90.00
_cell.angle_gamma   90.00
#
_symmetry.space_group_name_H-M   'P 1'
#
loop_
_entity.id
_entity.type
_entity.pdbx_description
1 polymer ?
#
loop_
_entity_poly.entity_id
_entity_poly.type
_entity_poly.pdbx_seq_one_letter_code
_entity_poly.pdbx_strand_id
1 'polypeptide(L)'
;MQNLIGPHGSKVLLPLYIKDNDVRQDLIKGSKSLKKITLNSSAASNAVMLGAGYFTPLSGYMDKENAISVAKSMITKDGLFWPVPIMNLCQCVVGIKVGDSIALLDPNMDGNPPLAIQKIKSIEELSDAEINEIVKNVFGTNDVNHPGVENFLSCGKFLVAGDIQVLNYSYFPEEFPNTFATAVEIRQKLENLGWAKTVAFQTRNPMHRAHEELCKMALTGIKADGVLIHMTLGKLKEGDIPGDVRDKAIRKMVE
;
A
#
# COMPACT_ATOMS: atom_id res chain seq x y z
N MET A 1 1.36 -10.86 -30.22
CA MET A 1 0.82 -9.85 -29.25
C MET A 1 1.99 -9.44 -28.37
N GLN A 2 2.25 -8.15 -28.24
CA GLN A 2 3.21 -7.66 -27.25
C GLN A 2 2.59 -7.87 -25.87
N ASN A 3 3.29 -8.56 -24.98
CA ASN A 3 2.81 -8.80 -23.62
C ASN A 3 3.22 -7.64 -22.70
N LEU A 4 2.42 -7.38 -21.69
CA LEU A 4 2.79 -6.45 -20.61
C LEU A 4 4.12 -6.90 -19.97
N ILE A 5 4.92 -5.94 -19.52
CA ILE A 5 6.09 -6.22 -18.71
C ILE A 5 5.68 -7.02 -17.45
N GLY A 6 6.51 -7.99 -17.05
CA GLY A 6 6.27 -8.77 -15.83
C GLY A 6 6.17 -7.90 -14.57
N PRO A 7 5.53 -8.41 -13.50
CA PRO A 7 5.52 -7.72 -12.22
C PRO A 7 6.94 -7.53 -11.67
N HIS A 8 7.16 -6.45 -10.90
CA HIS A 8 8.43 -6.18 -10.26
C HIS A 8 8.82 -7.33 -9.31
N GLY A 9 10.03 -7.85 -9.47
CA GLY A 9 10.60 -8.89 -8.59
C GLY A 9 9.88 -10.25 -8.61
N SER A 10 8.94 -10.49 -9.53
CA SER A 10 8.19 -11.74 -9.61
C SER A 10 7.78 -12.09 -11.05
N LYS A 11 7.49 -13.35 -11.30
CA LYS A 11 6.95 -13.82 -12.60
C LYS A 11 5.43 -13.54 -12.73
N VAL A 12 4.71 -13.47 -11.60
CA VAL A 12 3.27 -13.27 -11.53
C VAL A 12 2.92 -12.27 -10.42
N LEU A 13 1.76 -11.63 -10.51
CA LEU A 13 1.23 -10.85 -9.39
C LEU A 13 0.91 -11.76 -8.20
N LEU A 14 1.19 -11.26 -7.00
CA LEU A 14 0.94 -11.93 -5.72
C LEU A 14 -0.05 -11.10 -4.87
N PRO A 15 -1.34 -11.03 -5.25
CA PRO A 15 -2.35 -10.40 -4.41
C PRO A 15 -2.59 -11.25 -3.17
N LEU A 16 -2.55 -10.64 -2.00
CA LEU A 16 -2.74 -11.35 -0.72
C LEU A 16 -4.20 -11.37 -0.26
N TYR A 17 -5.12 -10.87 -1.07
CA TYR A 17 -6.56 -10.93 -0.82
C TYR A 17 -7.08 -12.34 -0.98
N ILE A 18 -7.84 -12.83 -0.01
CA ILE A 18 -8.47 -14.15 -0.05
C ILE A 18 -9.71 -14.08 -0.97
N LYS A 19 -9.56 -14.61 -2.20
CA LYS A 19 -10.60 -14.56 -3.23
C LYS A 19 -11.77 -15.49 -2.93
N ASP A 20 -11.49 -16.68 -2.39
CA ASP A 20 -12.54 -17.62 -2.01
C ASP A 20 -13.40 -17.04 -0.89
N ASN A 21 -14.68 -16.89 -1.15
CA ASN A 21 -15.61 -16.23 -0.23
C ASN A 21 -15.82 -17.06 1.05
N ASP A 22 -15.94 -18.37 0.94
CA ASP A 22 -16.22 -19.23 2.10
C ASP A 22 -15.00 -19.28 3.02
N VAL A 23 -13.82 -19.46 2.47
CA VAL A 23 -12.54 -19.38 3.21
C VAL A 23 -12.40 -18.01 3.89
N ARG A 24 -12.71 -16.92 3.18
CA ARG A 24 -12.62 -15.58 3.73
C ARG A 24 -13.61 -15.36 4.88
N GLN A 25 -14.85 -15.80 4.74
CA GLN A 25 -15.85 -15.70 5.83
C GLN A 25 -15.46 -16.52 7.05
N ASP A 26 -14.87 -17.70 6.87
CA ASP A 26 -14.38 -18.51 7.98
C ASP A 26 -13.19 -17.84 8.69
N LEU A 27 -12.28 -17.21 7.96
CA LEU A 27 -11.20 -16.42 8.53
C LEU A 27 -11.74 -15.21 9.31
N ILE A 28 -12.75 -14.50 8.79
CA ILE A 28 -13.41 -13.39 9.48
C ILE A 28 -14.08 -13.88 10.78
N LYS A 29 -14.77 -14.98 10.75
CA LYS A 29 -15.37 -15.58 11.97
C LYS A 29 -14.27 -15.99 12.96
N GLY A 30 -13.23 -16.68 12.48
CA GLY A 30 -12.11 -17.15 13.29
C GLY A 30 -11.32 -16.00 13.91
N SER A 31 -11.22 -14.85 13.24
CA SER A 31 -10.51 -13.67 13.75
C SER A 31 -11.01 -13.16 15.09
N LYS A 32 -12.29 -13.43 15.44
CA LYS A 32 -12.88 -13.02 16.72
C LYS A 32 -12.17 -13.61 17.92
N SER A 33 -11.63 -14.81 17.80
CA SER A 33 -10.89 -15.54 18.85
C SER A 33 -9.39 -15.24 18.86
N LEU A 34 -8.87 -14.58 17.82
CA LEU A 34 -7.46 -14.23 17.74
C LEU A 34 -7.14 -13.01 18.61
N LYS A 35 -5.87 -12.91 19.02
CA LYS A 35 -5.31 -11.66 19.53
C LYS A 35 -5.36 -10.60 18.43
N LYS A 36 -5.49 -9.35 18.83
CA LYS A 36 -5.80 -8.26 17.89
C LYS A 36 -4.77 -7.14 18.01
N ILE A 37 -4.41 -6.57 16.85
CA ILE A 37 -3.71 -5.28 16.76
C ILE A 37 -4.57 -4.37 15.90
N THR A 38 -4.94 -3.20 16.42
CA THR A 38 -5.49 -2.13 15.59
C THR A 38 -4.32 -1.46 14.88
N LEU A 39 -4.35 -1.49 13.55
CA LEU A 39 -3.31 -0.88 12.73
C LEU A 39 -3.33 0.66 12.86
N ASN A 40 -2.21 1.32 12.55
CA ASN A 40 -2.27 2.72 12.16
C ASN A 40 -2.75 2.84 10.70
N SER A 41 -3.21 4.03 10.29
CA SER A 41 -3.77 4.23 8.94
C SER A 41 -2.79 3.93 7.82
N SER A 42 -1.48 4.14 8.02
CA SER A 42 -0.45 3.81 7.02
C SER A 42 -0.30 2.30 6.85
N ALA A 43 -0.22 1.56 7.96
CA ALA A 43 -0.14 0.11 7.92
C ALA A 43 -1.42 -0.52 7.34
N ALA A 44 -2.61 0.04 7.65
CA ALA A 44 -3.87 -0.40 7.05
C ALA A 44 -3.88 -0.19 5.52
N SER A 45 -3.45 0.98 5.05
CA SER A 45 -3.29 1.25 3.61
C SER A 45 -2.30 0.30 2.95
N ASN A 46 -1.18 -0.01 3.62
CA ASN A 46 -0.22 -1.00 3.13
C ASN A 46 -0.84 -2.41 3.04
N ALA A 47 -1.68 -2.81 3.99
CA ALA A 47 -2.40 -4.10 3.90
C ALA A 47 -3.33 -4.13 2.66
N VAL A 48 -4.06 -3.05 2.39
CA VAL A 48 -4.89 -2.93 1.17
C VAL A 48 -4.03 -3.05 -0.09
N MET A 49 -2.88 -2.37 -0.15
CA MET A 49 -1.96 -2.44 -1.29
C MET A 49 -1.35 -3.85 -1.48
N LEU A 50 -1.00 -4.52 -0.38
CA LEU A 50 -0.57 -5.93 -0.39
C LEU A 50 -1.70 -6.84 -0.90
N GLY A 51 -2.92 -6.66 -0.38
CA GLY A 51 -4.10 -7.40 -0.81
C GLY A 51 -4.41 -7.23 -2.28
N ALA A 52 -4.34 -6.01 -2.78
CA ALA A 52 -4.61 -5.67 -4.18
C ALA A 52 -3.48 -6.07 -5.16
N GLY A 53 -2.34 -6.57 -4.66
CA GLY A 53 -1.21 -7.05 -5.47
C GLY A 53 -0.24 -5.97 -5.93
N TYR A 54 -0.41 -4.71 -5.48
CA TYR A 54 0.47 -3.60 -5.84
C TYR A 54 1.88 -3.76 -5.28
N PHE A 55 2.02 -4.43 -4.13
CA PHE A 55 3.29 -4.62 -3.45
C PHE A 55 3.91 -5.99 -3.72
N THR A 56 3.59 -6.60 -4.87
CA THR A 56 4.30 -7.78 -5.34
C THR A 56 5.81 -7.51 -5.42
N PRO A 57 6.71 -8.35 -4.87
CA PRO A 57 6.46 -9.72 -4.41
C PRO A 57 6.32 -9.87 -2.88
N LEU A 58 6.06 -8.82 -2.14
CA LEU A 58 5.97 -8.91 -0.68
C LEU A 58 4.81 -9.81 -0.24
N SER A 59 5.07 -10.68 0.75
CA SER A 59 4.07 -11.56 1.37
C SER A 59 3.43 -10.95 2.63
N GLY A 60 3.88 -9.76 3.06
CA GLY A 60 3.41 -9.05 4.23
C GLY A 60 4.33 -7.93 4.66
N TYR A 61 4.34 -7.63 5.95
CA TYR A 61 5.18 -6.56 6.51
C TYR A 61 6.63 -7.01 6.70
N MET A 62 7.55 -6.10 6.39
CA MET A 62 9.00 -6.30 6.45
C MET A 62 9.48 -6.47 7.90
N ASP A 63 10.50 -7.31 8.10
CA ASP A 63 11.31 -7.38 9.32
C ASP A 63 12.25 -6.17 9.43
N LYS A 64 12.91 -6.04 10.58
CA LYS A 64 13.80 -4.92 10.87
C LYS A 64 14.97 -4.82 9.89
N GLU A 65 15.56 -5.95 9.51
CA GLU A 65 16.67 -6.00 8.59
C GLU A 65 16.27 -5.45 7.21
N ASN A 66 15.14 -5.89 6.66
CA ASN A 66 14.60 -5.37 5.41
C ASN A 66 14.20 -3.89 5.52
N ALA A 67 13.52 -3.50 6.60
CA ALA A 67 13.09 -2.13 6.79
C ALA A 67 14.27 -1.13 6.81
N ILE A 68 15.35 -1.48 7.53
CA ILE A 68 16.56 -0.66 7.58
C ILE A 68 17.29 -0.66 6.24
N SER A 69 17.44 -1.82 5.59
CA SER A 69 18.07 -1.92 4.27
C SER A 69 17.36 -1.05 3.24
N VAL A 70 16.04 -1.15 3.18
CA VAL A 70 15.20 -0.35 2.28
C VAL A 70 15.30 1.14 2.60
N ALA A 71 15.23 1.53 3.88
CA ALA A 71 15.36 2.93 4.28
C ALA A 71 16.73 3.52 3.86
N LYS A 72 17.81 2.77 4.00
CA LYS A 72 19.19 3.22 3.69
C LYS A 72 19.50 3.27 2.21
N SER A 73 19.10 2.27 1.46
CA SER A 73 19.58 2.02 0.10
C SER A 73 18.49 1.81 -0.94
N MET A 74 17.21 1.84 -0.54
CA MET A 74 16.08 1.48 -1.39
C MET A 74 16.21 0.06 -1.99
N ILE A 75 16.82 -0.86 -1.23
CA ILE A 75 17.05 -2.25 -1.65
C ILE A 75 16.70 -3.17 -0.48
N THR A 76 15.93 -4.24 -0.73
CA THR A 76 15.70 -5.30 0.25
C THR A 76 17.00 -6.09 0.50
N LYS A 77 17.05 -6.86 1.59
CA LYS A 77 18.19 -7.72 1.88
C LYS A 77 18.51 -8.75 0.77
N ASP A 78 17.49 -9.08 -0.02
CA ASP A 78 17.61 -10.01 -1.16
C ASP A 78 18.00 -9.29 -2.47
N GLY A 79 18.31 -8.00 -2.42
CA GLY A 79 18.80 -7.22 -3.56
C GLY A 79 17.69 -6.65 -4.46
N LEU A 80 16.42 -6.72 -4.07
CA LEU A 80 15.32 -6.16 -4.83
C LEU A 80 15.19 -4.65 -4.55
N PHE A 81 15.11 -3.83 -5.60
CA PHE A 81 14.79 -2.41 -5.46
C PHE A 81 13.42 -2.23 -4.80
N TRP A 82 13.38 -1.44 -3.72
CA TRP A 82 12.14 -1.12 -3.00
C TRP A 82 12.25 0.28 -2.36
N PRO A 83 11.43 1.26 -2.75
CA PRO A 83 11.71 2.66 -2.42
C PRO A 83 11.42 3.07 -0.97
N VAL A 84 10.49 2.39 -0.29
CA VAL A 84 10.05 2.76 1.07
C VAL A 84 9.72 1.51 1.88
N PRO A 85 10.13 1.41 3.15
CA PRO A 85 9.82 0.25 3.99
C PRO A 85 8.32 0.05 4.19
N ILE A 86 7.85 -1.20 4.09
CA ILE A 86 6.46 -1.59 4.35
C ILE A 86 6.40 -2.23 5.74
N MET A 87 6.00 -1.43 6.73
CA MET A 87 6.09 -1.80 8.13
C MET A 87 4.73 -1.82 8.83
N ASN A 88 4.59 -2.72 9.82
CA ASN A 88 3.55 -2.67 10.83
C ASN A 88 4.20 -2.31 12.18
N LEU A 89 4.18 -1.02 12.51
CA LEU A 89 4.66 -0.49 13.78
C LEU A 89 3.49 -0.38 14.75
N CYS A 90 3.72 -0.75 16.02
CA CYS A 90 2.74 -0.62 17.08
C CYS A 90 3.36 -0.20 18.40
N GLN A 91 2.52 0.36 19.28
CA GLN A 91 2.93 0.88 20.59
C GLN A 91 3.16 -0.26 21.60
N CYS A 92 2.48 -1.39 21.43
CA CYS A 92 2.48 -2.47 22.42
C CYS A 92 2.33 -3.83 21.72
N VAL A 93 3.08 -4.80 22.23
CA VAL A 93 3.08 -6.20 21.75
C VAL A 93 2.78 -7.19 22.90
N VAL A 94 2.18 -6.71 23.99
CA VAL A 94 1.85 -7.54 25.14
C VAL A 94 0.90 -8.67 24.74
N GLY A 95 1.26 -9.88 25.15
CA GLY A 95 0.45 -11.08 24.92
C GLY A 95 0.56 -11.69 23.52
N ILE A 96 1.29 -11.10 22.57
CA ILE A 96 1.58 -11.73 21.27
C ILE A 96 3.01 -12.25 21.23
N LYS A 97 3.26 -13.26 20.40
CA LYS A 97 4.59 -13.88 20.24
C LYS A 97 4.80 -14.36 18.81
N VAL A 98 6.06 -14.56 18.46
CA VAL A 98 6.45 -15.19 17.19
C VAL A 98 5.74 -16.53 17.02
N GLY A 99 5.20 -16.78 15.85
CA GLY A 99 4.41 -17.96 15.54
C GLY A 99 2.90 -17.81 15.79
N ASP A 100 2.44 -16.76 16.49
CA ASP A 100 1.01 -16.48 16.62
C ASP A 100 0.40 -16.08 15.26
N SER A 101 -0.89 -16.38 15.10
CA SER A 101 -1.74 -15.70 14.11
C SER A 101 -2.55 -14.64 14.84
N ILE A 102 -2.58 -13.44 14.34
CA ILE A 102 -3.29 -12.29 14.92
C ILE A 102 -4.24 -11.65 13.91
N ALA A 103 -5.29 -11.04 14.41
CA ALA A 103 -6.19 -10.22 13.59
C ALA A 103 -5.68 -8.77 13.56
N LEU A 104 -5.47 -8.25 12.36
CA LEU A 104 -5.16 -6.84 12.11
C LEU A 104 -6.47 -6.10 11.87
N LEU A 105 -6.78 -5.12 12.73
CA LEU A 105 -8.03 -4.37 12.68
C LEU A 105 -7.86 -3.07 11.90
N ASP A 106 -8.88 -2.71 11.13
CA ASP A 106 -8.92 -1.48 10.32
C ASP A 106 -9.29 -0.26 11.18
N PRO A 107 -8.38 0.72 11.35
CA PRO A 107 -8.68 1.93 12.12
C PRO A 107 -9.55 2.93 11.35
N ASN A 108 -9.77 2.71 10.06
CA ASN A 108 -10.44 3.67 9.18
C ASN A 108 -11.92 3.37 8.97
N MET A 109 -12.40 2.22 9.49
CA MET A 109 -13.80 1.80 9.40
C MET A 109 -14.44 1.71 10.78
N ASP A 110 -15.72 2.01 10.86
CA ASP A 110 -16.50 1.93 12.10
C ASP A 110 -16.49 0.51 12.67
N GLY A 111 -16.27 0.41 13.98
CA GLY A 111 -16.16 -0.86 14.68
C GLY A 111 -14.84 -1.61 14.46
N ASN A 112 -13.88 -1.01 13.76
CA ASN A 112 -12.55 -1.58 13.47
C ASN A 112 -12.63 -3.05 13.03
N PRO A 113 -13.27 -3.37 11.88
CA PRO A 113 -13.40 -4.74 11.41
C PRO A 113 -12.02 -5.36 11.09
N PRO A 114 -11.91 -6.70 11.06
CA PRO A 114 -10.67 -7.36 10.70
C PRO A 114 -10.33 -7.09 9.22
N LEU A 115 -9.20 -6.43 8.98
CA LEU A 115 -8.67 -6.12 7.65
C LEU A 115 -7.84 -7.28 7.10
N ALA A 116 -7.04 -7.92 7.97
CA ALA A 116 -6.19 -9.04 7.59
C ALA A 116 -5.91 -9.98 8.79
N ILE A 117 -5.44 -11.18 8.49
CA ILE A 117 -4.80 -12.08 9.46
C ILE A 117 -3.29 -12.03 9.19
N GLN A 118 -2.49 -11.82 10.23
CA GLN A 118 -1.03 -11.87 10.13
C GLN A 118 -0.47 -13.10 10.85
N LYS A 119 0.41 -13.85 10.17
CA LYS A 119 1.26 -14.87 10.78
C LYS A 119 2.57 -14.22 11.20
N ILE A 120 2.80 -14.07 12.49
CA ILE A 120 3.98 -13.37 13.03
C ILE A 120 5.25 -14.18 12.79
N LYS A 121 6.22 -13.61 12.09
CA LYS A 121 7.58 -14.16 11.87
C LYS A 121 8.61 -13.52 12.78
N SER A 122 8.51 -12.22 13.05
CA SER A 122 9.34 -11.54 14.04
C SER A 122 8.57 -10.43 14.77
N ILE A 123 9.02 -10.14 15.99
CA ILE A 123 8.64 -8.98 16.80
C ILE A 123 9.93 -8.35 17.26
N GLU A 124 10.20 -7.12 16.83
CA GLU A 124 11.47 -6.47 17.04
C GLU A 124 11.25 -5.04 17.51
N GLU A 125 11.96 -4.65 18.54
CA GLU A 125 11.96 -3.27 19.01
C GLU A 125 13.00 -2.47 18.23
N LEU A 126 12.59 -1.34 17.68
CA LEU A 126 13.50 -0.36 17.07
C LEU A 126 14.09 0.52 18.16
N SER A 127 15.41 0.64 18.19
CA SER A 127 16.10 1.63 19.02
C SER A 127 15.88 3.04 18.47
N ASP A 128 16.09 4.06 19.31
CA ASP A 128 16.00 5.46 18.90
C ASP A 128 16.97 5.78 17.74
N ALA A 129 18.15 5.16 17.72
CA ALA A 129 19.10 5.31 16.63
C ALA A 129 18.56 4.73 15.31
N GLU A 130 17.97 3.56 15.32
CA GLU A 130 17.35 2.93 14.15
C GLU A 130 16.13 3.73 13.65
N ILE A 131 15.30 4.24 14.57
CA ILE A 131 14.17 5.12 14.25
C ILE A 131 14.66 6.38 13.55
N ASN A 132 15.63 7.08 14.14
CA ASN A 132 16.21 8.29 13.58
C ASN A 132 16.85 8.04 12.20
N GLU A 133 17.47 6.89 12.00
CA GLU A 133 18.06 6.51 10.73
C GLU A 133 17.00 6.26 9.66
N ILE A 134 15.94 5.51 9.98
CA ILE A 134 14.82 5.28 9.06
C ILE A 134 14.15 6.61 8.70
N VAL A 135 13.83 7.43 9.69
CA VAL A 135 13.20 8.74 9.50
C VAL A 135 14.04 9.64 8.61
N LYS A 136 15.36 9.77 8.91
CA LYS A 136 16.27 10.60 8.13
C LYS A 136 16.36 10.17 6.67
N ASN A 137 16.42 8.87 6.41
CA ASN A 137 16.58 8.35 5.05
C ASN A 137 15.25 8.39 4.26
N VAL A 138 14.12 8.11 4.91
CA VAL A 138 12.80 8.08 4.23
C VAL A 138 12.25 9.48 3.99
N PHE A 139 12.37 10.39 4.96
CA PHE A 139 11.79 11.75 4.89
C PHE A 139 12.81 12.84 4.55
N GLY A 140 14.10 12.53 4.54
CA GLY A 140 15.18 13.52 4.32
C GLY A 140 15.43 14.46 5.49
N THR A 141 14.65 14.33 6.58
CA THR A 141 14.72 15.18 7.77
C THR A 141 14.35 14.41 9.02
N ASN A 142 14.83 14.86 10.18
CA ASN A 142 14.38 14.39 11.50
C ASN A 142 13.51 15.44 12.22
N ASP A 143 13.08 16.51 11.52
CA ASP A 143 12.21 17.53 12.08
C ASP A 143 10.86 16.93 12.47
N VAL A 144 10.54 16.93 13.76
CA VAL A 144 9.28 16.41 14.31
C VAL A 144 8.03 17.19 13.85
N ASN A 145 8.20 18.41 13.34
CA ASN A 145 7.12 19.21 12.77
C ASN A 145 6.80 18.77 11.30
N HIS A 146 7.64 17.94 10.70
CA HIS A 146 7.32 17.39 9.40
C HIS A 146 6.20 16.34 9.52
N PRO A 147 5.05 16.49 8.84
CA PRO A 147 3.87 15.62 9.05
C PRO A 147 4.14 14.12 8.89
N GLY A 148 5.04 13.75 7.99
CA GLY A 148 5.43 12.35 7.78
C GLY A 148 6.26 11.81 8.95
N VAL A 149 7.15 12.63 9.52
CA VAL A 149 7.96 12.26 10.70
C VAL A 149 7.06 12.13 11.92
N GLU A 150 6.22 13.11 12.21
CA GLU A 150 5.25 13.08 13.30
C GLU A 150 4.39 11.81 13.24
N ASN A 151 3.79 11.55 12.08
CA ASN A 151 2.97 10.34 11.90
C ASN A 151 3.78 9.06 12.10
N PHE A 152 5.02 8.98 11.60
CA PHE A 152 5.87 7.80 11.79
C PHE A 152 6.19 7.57 13.27
N LEU A 153 6.61 8.60 13.99
CA LEU A 153 6.97 8.53 15.41
C LEU A 153 5.76 8.16 16.30
N SER A 154 4.55 8.57 15.90
CA SER A 154 3.32 8.23 16.62
C SER A 154 2.93 6.75 16.50
N CYS A 155 3.46 6.00 15.53
CA CYS A 155 3.11 4.60 15.30
C CYS A 155 3.65 3.63 16.36
N GLY A 156 4.65 4.04 17.16
CA GLY A 156 5.33 3.18 18.13
C GLY A 156 6.62 2.60 17.60
N LYS A 157 7.27 1.79 18.42
CA LYS A 157 8.63 1.26 18.14
C LYS A 157 8.70 -0.25 17.96
N PHE A 158 7.61 -0.98 18.17
CA PHE A 158 7.59 -2.41 17.96
C PHE A 158 7.19 -2.74 16.54
N LEU A 159 8.11 -3.33 15.79
CA LEU A 159 7.91 -3.80 14.44
C LEU A 159 7.42 -5.25 14.47
N VAL A 160 6.21 -5.49 13.98
CA VAL A 160 5.61 -6.82 13.89
C VAL A 160 5.59 -7.26 12.43
N ALA A 161 6.50 -8.15 12.07
CA ALA A 161 6.67 -8.63 10.70
C ALA A 161 6.06 -10.01 10.48
N GLY A 162 5.72 -10.30 9.22
CA GLY A 162 5.24 -11.62 8.82
C GLY A 162 4.24 -11.55 7.66
N ASP A 163 3.85 -12.73 7.18
CA ASP A 163 2.91 -12.86 6.07
C ASP A 163 1.50 -12.46 6.49
N ILE A 164 0.74 -11.89 5.54
CA ILE A 164 -0.66 -11.52 5.78
C ILE A 164 -1.60 -12.19 4.78
N GLN A 165 -2.83 -12.39 5.22
CA GLN A 165 -3.99 -12.77 4.42
C GLN A 165 -5.02 -11.65 4.53
N VAL A 166 -5.27 -10.93 3.44
CA VAL A 166 -6.15 -9.77 3.43
C VAL A 166 -7.59 -10.20 3.23
N LEU A 167 -8.50 -9.67 4.05
CA LEU A 167 -9.90 -10.06 4.13
C LEU A 167 -10.86 -9.06 3.48
N ASN A 168 -10.47 -7.79 3.40
CA ASN A 168 -11.23 -6.73 2.74
C ASN A 168 -10.27 -5.62 2.26
N TYR A 169 -10.83 -4.65 1.53
CA TYR A 169 -10.10 -3.49 1.01
C TYR A 169 -10.44 -2.20 1.74
N SER A 170 -10.82 -2.29 3.05
CA SER A 170 -11.24 -1.12 3.81
C SER A 170 -12.44 -0.42 3.15
N TYR A 171 -12.59 0.86 3.31
CA TYR A 171 -13.64 1.69 2.74
C TYR A 171 -13.50 1.97 1.23
N PHE A 172 -12.36 1.62 0.61
CA PHE A 172 -12.07 2.04 -0.76
C PHE A 172 -13.08 1.57 -1.81
N PRO A 173 -13.57 0.32 -1.84
CA PRO A 173 -14.57 -0.10 -2.83
C PRO A 173 -15.93 0.57 -2.62
N GLU A 174 -16.27 0.92 -1.39
CA GLU A 174 -17.56 1.56 -1.05
C GLU A 174 -17.57 3.04 -1.38
N GLU A 175 -16.51 3.76 -1.01
CA GLU A 175 -16.38 5.20 -1.26
C GLU A 175 -15.97 5.51 -2.71
N PHE A 176 -15.22 4.62 -3.36
CA PHE A 176 -14.66 4.83 -4.69
C PHE A 176 -14.96 3.68 -5.66
N PRO A 177 -16.22 3.26 -5.83
CA PRO A 177 -16.59 2.05 -6.58
C PRO A 177 -16.18 2.08 -8.06
N ASN A 178 -16.05 3.27 -8.65
CA ASN A 178 -15.66 3.44 -10.05
C ASN A 178 -14.17 3.77 -10.26
N THR A 179 -13.41 3.95 -9.17
CA THR A 179 -12.02 4.42 -9.22
C THR A 179 -11.06 3.43 -8.59
N PHE A 180 -11.48 2.80 -7.46
CA PHE A 180 -10.68 1.75 -6.86
C PHE A 180 -10.56 0.56 -7.82
N ALA A 181 -9.33 0.09 -8.05
CA ALA A 181 -9.05 -1.11 -8.81
C ALA A 181 -7.81 -1.81 -8.25
N THR A 182 -7.79 -3.12 -8.30
CA THR A 182 -6.62 -3.94 -7.93
C THR A 182 -5.58 -3.95 -9.06
N ALA A 183 -4.35 -4.29 -8.74
CA ALA A 183 -3.30 -4.46 -9.76
C ALA A 183 -3.67 -5.54 -10.81
N VAL A 184 -4.40 -6.57 -10.39
CA VAL A 184 -4.90 -7.62 -11.30
C VAL A 184 -5.89 -7.04 -12.30
N GLU A 185 -6.88 -6.27 -11.83
CA GLU A 185 -7.90 -5.65 -12.68
C GLU A 185 -7.31 -4.62 -13.65
N ILE A 186 -6.34 -3.82 -13.17
CA ILE A 186 -5.63 -2.85 -14.02
C ILE A 186 -4.89 -3.58 -15.13
N ARG A 187 -4.10 -4.61 -14.80
CA ARG A 187 -3.36 -5.37 -15.82
C ARG A 187 -4.31 -6.01 -16.83
N GLN A 188 -5.42 -6.60 -16.37
CA GLN A 188 -6.42 -7.17 -17.26
C GLN A 188 -7.02 -6.12 -18.21
N LYS A 189 -7.29 -4.91 -17.69
CA LYS A 189 -7.77 -3.80 -18.56
C LYS A 189 -6.74 -3.41 -19.60
N LEU A 190 -5.46 -3.31 -19.23
CA LEU A 190 -4.38 -2.98 -20.18
C LEU A 190 -4.22 -4.06 -21.25
N GLU A 191 -4.30 -5.34 -20.88
CA GLU A 191 -4.27 -6.46 -21.80
C GLU A 191 -5.46 -6.45 -22.76
N ASN A 192 -6.67 -6.18 -22.27
CA ASN A 192 -7.89 -6.09 -23.09
C ASN A 192 -7.83 -4.90 -24.09
N LEU A 193 -7.13 -3.81 -23.72
CA LEU A 193 -6.87 -2.67 -24.60
C LEU A 193 -5.74 -2.94 -25.61
N GLY A 194 -5.00 -4.06 -25.45
CA GLY A 194 -3.82 -4.38 -26.27
C GLY A 194 -2.62 -3.47 -25.97
N TRP A 195 -2.60 -2.81 -24.83
CA TRP A 195 -1.50 -1.91 -24.43
C TRP A 195 -0.34 -2.70 -23.88
N ALA A 196 0.82 -2.58 -24.49
CA ALA A 196 2.06 -3.20 -24.02
C ALA A 196 2.97 -2.20 -23.31
N LYS A 197 2.94 -0.93 -23.73
CA LYS A 197 3.77 0.14 -23.20
C LYS A 197 2.89 1.27 -22.65
N THR A 198 2.85 1.37 -21.34
CA THR A 198 1.97 2.29 -20.61
C THR A 198 2.80 3.28 -19.79
N VAL A 199 2.47 4.57 -19.85
CA VAL A 199 2.96 5.59 -18.93
C VAL A 199 2.02 5.67 -17.75
N ALA A 200 2.55 5.71 -16.54
CA ALA A 200 1.77 5.99 -15.35
C ALA A 200 1.96 7.46 -14.91
N PHE A 201 0.85 8.15 -14.69
CA PHE A 201 0.83 9.50 -14.12
C PHE A 201 0.07 9.48 -12.80
N GLN A 202 0.75 9.81 -11.71
CA GLN A 202 0.14 9.83 -10.38
C GLN A 202 -0.18 11.25 -9.94
N THR A 203 -1.41 11.46 -9.45
CA THR A 203 -1.85 12.74 -8.92
C THR A 203 -2.70 12.59 -7.67
N ARG A 204 -2.60 13.57 -6.75
CA ARG A 204 -3.54 13.76 -5.64
C ARG A 204 -4.35 15.05 -5.80
N ASN A 205 -4.19 15.75 -6.92
CA ASN A 205 -4.88 16.99 -7.24
C ASN A 205 -5.80 16.81 -8.45
N PRO A 206 -6.81 17.68 -8.65
CA PRO A 206 -7.51 17.76 -9.90
C PRO A 206 -6.55 18.04 -11.04
N MET A 207 -6.75 17.39 -12.17
CA MET A 207 -5.93 17.64 -13.36
C MET A 207 -6.37 18.92 -14.07
N HIS A 208 -5.40 19.59 -14.67
CA HIS A 208 -5.58 20.79 -15.49
C HIS A 208 -4.66 20.71 -16.72
N ARG A 209 -4.73 21.70 -17.61
CA ARG A 209 -4.04 21.69 -18.91
C ARG A 209 -2.55 21.35 -18.85
N ALA A 210 -1.82 21.83 -17.83
CA ALA A 210 -0.41 21.50 -17.72
C ALA A 210 -0.17 20.01 -17.47
N HIS A 211 -1.03 19.36 -16.66
CA HIS A 211 -0.98 17.91 -16.46
C HIS A 211 -1.35 17.14 -17.74
N GLU A 212 -2.34 17.61 -18.48
CA GLU A 212 -2.72 17.06 -19.77
C GLU A 212 -1.55 17.08 -20.77
N GLU A 213 -0.91 18.24 -20.93
CA GLU A 213 0.26 18.37 -21.80
C GLU A 213 1.44 17.49 -21.35
N LEU A 214 1.67 17.38 -20.04
CA LEU A 214 2.70 16.49 -19.52
C LEU A 214 2.41 15.02 -19.87
N CYS A 215 1.15 14.59 -19.76
CA CYS A 215 0.73 13.24 -20.17
C CYS A 215 0.92 13.03 -21.69
N LYS A 216 0.56 14.01 -22.52
CA LYS A 216 0.75 13.96 -23.99
C LYS A 216 2.23 13.91 -24.36
N MET A 217 3.07 14.71 -23.72
CA MET A 217 4.52 14.70 -23.93
C MET A 217 5.13 13.34 -23.55
N ALA A 218 4.72 12.76 -22.42
CA ALA A 218 5.18 11.45 -22.01
C ALA A 218 4.70 10.37 -22.99
N LEU A 219 3.44 10.41 -23.43
CA LEU A 219 2.87 9.46 -24.39
C LEU A 219 3.66 9.46 -25.70
N THR A 220 3.90 10.64 -26.28
CA THR A 220 4.59 10.80 -27.55
C THR A 220 6.10 10.56 -27.44
N GLY A 221 6.73 11.05 -26.37
CA GLY A 221 8.18 10.96 -26.17
C GLY A 221 8.73 9.54 -26.10
N ILE A 222 7.98 8.63 -25.50
CA ILE A 222 8.36 7.22 -25.43
C ILE A 222 7.54 6.30 -26.35
N LYS A 223 6.63 6.86 -27.16
CA LYS A 223 5.72 6.12 -28.03
C LYS A 223 4.96 5.05 -27.25
N ALA A 224 4.29 5.46 -26.16
CA ALA A 224 3.48 4.57 -25.35
C ALA A 224 2.08 4.37 -25.99
N ASP A 225 1.45 3.24 -25.68
CA ASP A 225 0.10 2.91 -26.15
C ASP A 225 -0.97 3.72 -25.42
N GLY A 226 -0.67 4.13 -24.17
CA GLY A 226 -1.59 4.93 -23.37
C GLY A 226 -1.01 5.42 -22.05
N VAL A 227 -1.82 6.22 -21.35
CA VAL A 227 -1.51 6.77 -20.03
C VAL A 227 -2.46 6.18 -18.98
N LEU A 228 -1.90 5.59 -17.94
CA LEU A 228 -2.63 5.18 -16.75
C LEU A 228 -2.57 6.31 -15.72
N ILE A 229 -3.71 6.94 -15.44
CA ILE A 229 -3.78 7.99 -14.42
C ILE A 229 -4.08 7.34 -13.07
N HIS A 230 -3.13 7.43 -12.15
CA HIS A 230 -3.27 7.00 -10.77
C HIS A 230 -3.73 8.17 -9.90
N MET A 231 -4.99 8.12 -9.43
CA MET A 231 -5.47 9.05 -8.43
C MET A 231 -5.19 8.51 -7.04
N THR A 232 -4.46 9.27 -6.22
CA THR A 232 -4.23 8.91 -4.82
C THR A 232 -5.53 9.04 -4.04
N LEU A 233 -6.03 7.92 -3.53
CA LEU A 233 -7.17 7.83 -2.62
C LEU A 233 -6.66 7.77 -1.17
N GLY A 234 -7.51 8.13 -0.23
CA GLY A 234 -7.23 8.03 1.20
C GLY A 234 -7.78 9.20 1.99
N LYS A 235 -7.43 9.24 3.28
CA LYS A 235 -7.85 10.33 4.17
C LYS A 235 -7.36 11.68 3.66
N LEU A 236 -8.28 12.63 3.60
CA LEU A 236 -7.98 14.01 3.21
C LEU A 236 -7.21 14.71 4.32
N LYS A 237 -6.25 15.54 3.92
CA LYS A 237 -5.62 16.53 4.78
C LYS A 237 -6.38 17.86 4.64
N GLU A 238 -6.18 18.75 5.58
CA GLU A 238 -6.70 20.12 5.48
C GLU A 238 -6.23 20.75 4.14
N GLY A 239 -7.19 21.30 3.39
CA GLY A 239 -6.93 21.86 2.05
C GLY A 239 -6.95 20.87 0.89
N ASP A 240 -7.06 19.57 1.13
CA ASP A 240 -7.20 18.58 0.04
C ASP A 240 -8.59 18.69 -0.61
N ILE A 241 -8.62 18.53 -1.92
CA ILE A 241 -9.86 18.46 -2.69
C ILE A 241 -10.48 17.06 -2.56
N PRO A 242 -11.81 16.94 -2.32
CA PRO A 242 -12.48 15.64 -2.20
C PRO A 242 -12.23 14.70 -3.37
N GLY A 243 -12.15 13.40 -3.09
CA GLY A 243 -11.82 12.37 -4.08
C GLY A 243 -12.79 12.31 -5.25
N ASP A 244 -14.09 12.48 -5.01
CA ASP A 244 -15.13 12.50 -6.04
C ASP A 244 -15.01 13.71 -6.99
N VAL A 245 -14.61 14.88 -6.46
CA VAL A 245 -14.34 16.08 -7.26
C VAL A 245 -13.12 15.87 -8.14
N ARG A 246 -12.05 15.27 -7.59
CA ARG A 246 -10.83 14.94 -8.34
C ARG A 246 -11.14 13.93 -9.45
N ASP A 247 -11.90 12.88 -9.16
CA ASP A 247 -12.30 11.86 -10.15
C ASP A 247 -13.08 12.48 -11.28
N LYS A 248 -14.10 13.31 -10.99
CA LYS A 248 -14.87 14.03 -12.01
C LYS A 248 -14.00 14.94 -12.88
N ALA A 249 -13.07 15.68 -12.26
CA ALA A 249 -12.16 16.56 -13.00
C ALA A 249 -11.22 15.78 -13.93
N ILE A 250 -10.69 14.63 -13.47
CA ILE A 250 -9.82 13.77 -14.29
C ILE A 250 -10.59 13.16 -15.45
N ARG A 251 -11.80 12.62 -15.22
CA ARG A 251 -12.63 12.04 -16.29
C ARG A 251 -13.00 13.09 -17.33
N LYS A 252 -13.39 14.29 -16.89
CA LYS A 252 -13.72 15.38 -17.81
C LYS A 252 -12.55 15.84 -18.65
N MET A 253 -11.33 15.73 -18.14
CA MET A 253 -10.13 16.06 -18.92
C MET A 253 -9.81 14.98 -19.96
N VAL A 254 -10.12 13.73 -19.70
CA VAL A 254 -9.83 12.59 -20.60
C VAL A 254 -10.86 12.48 -21.75
N GLU A 255 -12.08 13.04 -21.60
CA GLU A 255 -13.09 13.17 -22.66
C GLU A 255 -12.62 14.13 -23.78
#